data_45ad39f6ea85598ebbef29b1aa04228d
#
_entry.id   45ad39f6ea85598ebbef29b1aa04228d
#
_cell.length_a   1.000
_cell.length_b   1.000
_cell.length_c   1.000
_cell.angle_alpha   90.00
_cell.angle_beta   90.00
_cell.angle_gamma   90.00
#
_symmetry.space_group_name_H-M   'P 1'
#
loop_
_entity.id
_entity.type
_entity.pdbx_description
1 polymer ?
#
loop_
_entity_poly.entity_id
_entity_poly.type
_entity_poly.pdbx_seq_one_letter_code
_entity_poly.pdbx_strand_id
1 'polypeptide(L)'
;PPAFTLLDQTGALNDAKSLKGRRYLVYFYPKDSTPGCTVQACGLQSDLEQFNGLGIAVFGVSMDSVASHRNFADKYGLAFPLLADTGKSLIEAYGVWIEKSMYGRKYMGISRSSFLVGGNGKIQQVWEKVNTKTHAGDVLAFINGAGTATPAPTTAAKQSAASTQAAAVKKALSVKKPAMKKAPAKKAATKKTTKKQ
;
A
#
# COMPACT_ATOMS: atom_id res chain seq x y z
N PRO A 1 9.54 -12.85 5.51
CA PRO A 1 8.97 -11.52 5.34
C PRO A 1 8.29 -11.06 6.63
N PRO A 2 8.26 -9.76 6.90
CA PRO A 2 7.50 -9.19 8.00
C PRO A 2 5.99 -9.50 7.90
N ALA A 3 5.34 -9.67 9.05
CA ALA A 3 3.90 -9.75 9.13
C ALA A 3 3.27 -8.35 8.97
N PHE A 4 2.07 -8.29 8.40
CA PHE A 4 1.32 -7.06 8.27
C PHE A 4 -0.17 -7.30 8.44
N THR A 5 -0.88 -6.24 8.81
CA THR A 5 -2.35 -6.16 8.84
C THR A 5 -2.72 -4.75 8.44
N LEU A 6 -3.06 -4.53 7.17
CA LEU A 6 -3.28 -3.22 6.56
C LEU A 6 -4.58 -3.18 5.76
N LEU A 7 -5.19 -1.99 5.67
CA LEU A 7 -6.35 -1.76 4.82
C LEU A 7 -5.93 -1.53 3.37
N ASP A 8 -6.71 -2.04 2.43
CA ASP A 8 -6.55 -1.73 1.02
C ASP A 8 -7.45 -0.55 0.57
N GLN A 9 -7.45 -0.24 -0.73
CA GLN A 9 -8.25 0.82 -1.35
C GLN A 9 -9.76 0.65 -1.19
N THR A 10 -10.23 -0.56 -0.92
CA THR A 10 -11.66 -0.84 -0.70
C THR A 10 -12.05 -0.68 0.77
N GLY A 11 -11.07 -0.58 1.66
CA GLY A 11 -11.24 -0.61 3.11
C GLY A 11 -11.25 -2.04 3.68
N ALA A 12 -10.95 -3.05 2.86
CA ALA A 12 -10.81 -4.42 3.33
C ALA A 12 -9.47 -4.61 4.06
N LEU A 13 -9.50 -5.42 5.11
CA LEU A 13 -8.31 -5.73 5.90
C LEU A 13 -7.54 -6.89 5.26
N ASN A 14 -6.29 -6.64 4.93
CA ASN A 14 -5.37 -7.63 4.41
C ASN A 14 -4.36 -8.03 5.49
N ASP A 15 -4.29 -9.32 5.81
CA ASP A 15 -3.40 -9.89 6.82
C ASP A 15 -2.43 -10.87 6.17
N ALA A 16 -1.14 -10.72 6.46
CA ALA A 16 -0.10 -11.64 6.00
C ALA A 16 -0.36 -13.11 6.37
N LYS A 17 -1.10 -13.37 7.45
CA LYS A 17 -1.47 -14.73 7.86
C LYS A 17 -2.38 -15.43 6.84
N SER A 18 -3.23 -14.68 6.15
CA SER A 18 -4.10 -15.20 5.10
C SER A 18 -3.34 -15.63 3.84
N LEU A 19 -2.08 -15.20 3.71
CA LEU A 19 -1.19 -15.52 2.59
C LEU A 19 -0.32 -16.75 2.84
N LYS A 20 -0.48 -17.41 3.99
CA LYS A 20 0.28 -18.63 4.32
C LYS A 20 0.01 -19.71 3.26
N GLY A 21 1.08 -20.28 2.72
CA GLY A 21 0.99 -21.28 1.64
C GLY A 21 0.81 -20.68 0.24
N ARG A 22 0.64 -19.38 0.10
CA ARG A 22 0.50 -18.68 -1.19
C ARG A 22 1.76 -17.89 -1.54
N ARG A 23 2.05 -17.83 -2.82
CA ARG A 23 3.11 -16.94 -3.34
C ARG A 23 2.53 -15.54 -3.52
N TYR A 24 3.33 -14.52 -3.22
CA TYR A 24 2.90 -13.15 -3.48
C TYR A 24 4.07 -12.22 -3.79
N LEU A 25 3.79 -11.21 -4.60
CA LEU A 25 4.67 -10.08 -4.88
C LEU A 25 4.20 -8.89 -4.05
N VAL A 26 5.08 -8.32 -3.22
CA VAL A 26 4.85 -7.02 -2.59
C VAL A 26 5.80 -6.00 -3.19
N TYR A 27 5.26 -4.91 -3.74
CA TYR A 27 6.06 -3.82 -4.27
C TYR A 27 5.80 -2.51 -3.53
N PHE A 28 6.88 -1.82 -3.21
CA PHE A 28 6.87 -0.55 -2.50
C PHE A 28 7.08 0.60 -3.48
N TYR A 29 6.28 1.64 -3.36
CA TYR A 29 6.37 2.81 -4.23
C TYR A 29 6.16 4.11 -3.46
N PRO A 30 6.79 5.23 -3.90
CA PRO A 30 6.82 6.47 -3.13
C PRO A 30 5.47 7.15 -2.92
N LYS A 31 4.62 7.20 -3.97
CA LYS A 31 3.36 7.96 -3.92
C LYS A 31 2.44 7.65 -5.08
N ASP A 32 1.12 7.59 -4.80
CA ASP A 32 0.06 7.46 -5.78
C ASP A 32 0.12 8.54 -6.86
N SER A 33 -0.38 8.19 -8.04
CA SER A 33 -0.57 9.10 -9.18
C SER A 33 0.68 9.86 -9.64
N THR A 34 1.88 9.45 -9.22
CA THR A 34 3.13 9.97 -9.80
C THR A 34 3.47 9.20 -11.09
N PRO A 35 4.13 9.83 -12.10
CA PRO A 35 4.33 9.21 -13.39
C PRO A 35 5.00 7.83 -13.34
N GLY A 36 6.09 7.67 -12.58
CA GLY A 36 6.79 6.39 -12.46
C GLY A 36 5.98 5.32 -11.71
N CYS A 37 5.22 5.71 -10.66
CA CYS A 37 4.38 4.78 -9.92
C CYS A 37 3.20 4.32 -10.77
N THR A 38 2.62 5.22 -11.55
CA THR A 38 1.54 4.89 -12.50
C THR A 38 2.01 3.90 -13.56
N VAL A 39 3.16 4.14 -14.19
CA VAL A 39 3.73 3.22 -15.19
C VAL A 39 3.96 1.82 -14.58
N GLN A 40 4.51 1.76 -13.38
CA GLN A 40 4.73 0.49 -12.69
C GLN A 40 3.43 -0.24 -12.37
N ALA A 41 2.44 0.47 -11.81
CA ALA A 41 1.15 -0.12 -11.43
C ALA A 41 0.38 -0.61 -12.67
N CYS A 42 0.34 0.18 -13.75
CA CYS A 42 -0.30 -0.21 -15.01
C CYS A 42 0.41 -1.42 -15.66
N GLY A 43 1.74 -1.49 -15.60
CA GLY A 43 2.48 -2.66 -16.09
C GLY A 43 2.13 -3.93 -15.31
N LEU A 44 2.07 -3.87 -13.98
CA LEU A 44 1.63 -5.00 -13.15
C LEU A 44 0.15 -5.36 -13.39
N GLN A 45 -0.70 -4.35 -13.64
CA GLN A 45 -2.10 -4.58 -13.99
C GLN A 45 -2.25 -5.29 -15.34
N SER A 46 -1.47 -4.90 -16.36
CA SER A 46 -1.49 -5.53 -17.68
C SER A 46 -1.15 -7.01 -17.62
N ASP A 47 -0.24 -7.40 -16.74
CA ASP A 47 0.23 -8.77 -16.58
C ASP A 47 -0.44 -9.50 -15.41
N LEU A 48 -1.48 -8.91 -14.79
CA LEU A 48 -2.12 -9.45 -13.59
C LEU A 48 -2.72 -10.84 -13.78
N GLU A 49 -3.29 -11.11 -14.96
CA GLU A 49 -3.82 -12.44 -15.30
C GLU A 49 -2.73 -13.49 -15.31
N GLN A 50 -1.53 -13.16 -15.80
CA GLN A 50 -0.38 -14.08 -15.80
C GLN A 50 0.07 -14.35 -14.35
N PHE A 51 0.15 -13.32 -13.49
CA PHE A 51 0.45 -13.51 -12.06
C PHE A 51 -0.57 -14.41 -11.38
N ASN A 52 -1.87 -14.17 -11.63
CA ASN A 52 -2.95 -14.99 -11.08
C ASN A 52 -2.89 -16.44 -11.58
N GLY A 53 -2.62 -16.66 -12.85
CA GLY A 53 -2.43 -18.00 -13.45
C GLY A 53 -1.25 -18.76 -12.84
N LEU A 54 -0.22 -18.05 -12.36
CA LEU A 54 0.92 -18.60 -11.66
C LEU A 54 0.69 -18.73 -10.13
N GLY A 55 -0.50 -18.38 -9.64
CA GLY A 55 -0.87 -18.44 -8.22
C GLY A 55 -0.17 -17.37 -7.38
N ILE A 56 0.19 -16.23 -7.97
CA ILE A 56 0.90 -15.13 -7.32
C ILE A 56 -0.04 -13.96 -7.10
N ALA A 57 -0.29 -13.61 -5.84
CA ALA A 57 -1.01 -12.40 -5.48
C ALA A 57 -0.08 -11.18 -5.56
N VAL A 58 -0.57 -10.05 -6.07
CA VAL A 58 0.19 -8.80 -6.16
C VAL A 58 -0.33 -7.80 -5.14
N PHE A 59 0.56 -7.13 -4.40
CA PHE A 59 0.25 -6.09 -3.43
C PHE A 59 1.12 -4.87 -3.67
N GLY A 60 0.50 -3.69 -3.80
CA GLY A 60 1.20 -2.42 -3.76
C GLY A 60 1.20 -1.84 -2.35
N VAL A 61 2.26 -1.17 -1.94
CA VAL A 61 2.38 -0.56 -0.61
C VAL A 61 2.93 0.84 -0.73
N SER A 62 2.24 1.80 -0.14
CA SER A 62 2.74 3.15 0.05
C SER A 62 2.22 3.76 1.35
N MET A 63 2.64 5.00 1.65
CA MET A 63 2.15 5.76 2.80
C MET A 63 0.84 6.51 2.52
N ASP A 64 0.31 6.39 1.32
CA ASP A 64 -0.92 7.06 0.94
C ASP A 64 -2.11 6.47 1.70
N SER A 65 -3.17 7.28 1.85
CA SER A 65 -4.38 6.86 2.54
C SER A 65 -5.25 5.92 1.68
N VAL A 66 -6.14 5.18 2.33
CA VAL A 66 -7.16 4.35 1.65
C VAL A 66 -7.93 5.15 0.59
N ALA A 67 -8.29 6.40 0.88
CA ALA A 67 -8.98 7.27 -0.09
C ALA A 67 -8.11 7.62 -1.30
N SER A 68 -6.80 7.88 -1.10
CA SER A 68 -5.85 8.12 -2.18
C SER A 68 -5.71 6.88 -3.05
N HIS A 69 -5.51 5.72 -2.44
CA HIS A 69 -5.42 4.43 -3.13
C HIS A 69 -6.68 4.12 -3.94
N ARG A 70 -7.87 4.42 -3.39
CA ARG A 70 -9.13 4.25 -4.12
C ARG A 70 -9.15 5.09 -5.39
N ASN A 71 -8.86 6.39 -5.27
CA ASN A 71 -8.81 7.28 -6.43
C ASN A 71 -7.77 6.84 -7.47
N PHE A 72 -6.64 6.32 -7.01
CA PHE A 72 -5.58 5.82 -7.89
C PHE A 72 -6.02 4.53 -8.59
N ALA A 73 -6.59 3.57 -7.85
CA ALA A 73 -7.10 2.32 -8.39
C ALA A 73 -8.24 2.55 -9.39
N ASP A 74 -9.21 3.38 -9.05
CA ASP A 74 -10.35 3.70 -9.92
C ASP A 74 -9.90 4.37 -11.22
N LYS A 75 -8.97 5.33 -11.11
CA LYS A 75 -8.46 6.07 -12.27
C LYS A 75 -7.73 5.21 -13.28
N TYR A 76 -7.01 4.19 -12.83
CA TYR A 76 -6.17 3.35 -13.69
C TYR A 76 -6.64 1.90 -13.80
N GLY A 77 -7.81 1.58 -13.25
CA GLY A 77 -8.40 0.24 -13.32
C GLY A 77 -7.57 -0.84 -12.62
N LEU A 78 -6.95 -0.51 -11.47
CA LEU A 78 -6.10 -1.46 -10.76
C LEU A 78 -6.95 -2.44 -9.95
N ALA A 79 -6.86 -3.74 -10.29
CA ALA A 79 -7.66 -4.80 -9.69
C ALA A 79 -6.96 -5.54 -8.53
N PHE A 80 -5.71 -5.22 -8.24
CA PHE A 80 -4.97 -5.79 -7.12
C PHE A 80 -4.96 -4.84 -5.90
N PRO A 81 -4.79 -5.36 -4.67
CA PRO A 81 -4.78 -4.56 -3.45
C PRO A 81 -3.62 -3.55 -3.38
N LEU A 82 -3.96 -2.31 -3.00
CA LEU A 82 -3.02 -1.26 -2.63
C LEU A 82 -3.13 -1.04 -1.12
N LEU A 83 -2.10 -1.39 -0.37
CA LEU A 83 -2.10 -1.39 1.10
C LEU A 83 -1.67 -0.03 1.64
N ALA A 84 -2.52 0.59 2.45
CA ALA A 84 -2.28 1.89 3.07
C ALA A 84 -1.44 1.75 4.35
N ASP A 85 -0.12 1.86 4.22
CA ASP A 85 0.81 1.83 5.36
C ASP A 85 1.15 3.25 5.83
N THR A 86 0.14 4.01 6.24
CA THR A 86 0.29 5.39 6.71
C THR A 86 1.19 5.50 7.96
N GLY A 87 1.28 4.44 8.74
CA GLY A 87 2.15 4.32 9.92
C GLY A 87 3.57 3.86 9.60
N LYS A 88 3.89 3.52 8.36
CA LYS A 88 5.19 3.02 7.88
C LYS A 88 5.63 1.69 8.50
N SER A 89 4.77 0.97 9.17
CA SER A 89 5.12 -0.25 9.89
C SER A 89 5.70 -1.33 8.98
N LEU A 90 5.08 -1.55 7.83
CA LEU A 90 5.54 -2.52 6.85
C LEU A 90 6.73 -1.99 6.05
N ILE A 91 6.69 -0.71 5.67
CA ILE A 91 7.75 -0.02 4.94
C ILE A 91 9.07 -0.07 5.70
N GLU A 92 9.04 0.21 7.02
CA GLU A 92 10.22 0.14 7.89
C GLU A 92 10.67 -1.31 8.13
N ALA A 93 9.73 -2.23 8.33
CA ALA A 93 10.02 -3.64 8.55
C ALA A 93 10.71 -4.32 7.33
N TYR A 94 10.40 -3.87 6.12
CA TYR A 94 11.10 -4.30 4.89
C TYR A 94 12.40 -3.53 4.62
N GLY A 95 12.74 -2.52 5.43
CA GLY A 95 13.96 -1.72 5.29
C GLY A 95 13.94 -0.80 4.06
N VAL A 96 12.76 -0.48 3.54
CA VAL A 96 12.61 0.36 2.34
C VAL A 96 12.39 1.85 2.65
N TRP A 97 12.38 2.23 3.94
CA TRP A 97 12.37 3.62 4.39
C TRP A 97 13.80 4.10 4.49
N ILE A 98 14.27 4.83 3.47
CA ILE A 98 15.69 5.20 3.33
C ILE A 98 15.88 6.71 3.17
N GLU A 99 17.07 7.19 3.50
CA GLU A 99 17.49 8.55 3.17
C GLU A 99 17.73 8.64 1.65
N LYS A 100 17.10 9.63 1.04
CA LYS A 100 17.24 9.99 -0.36
C LYS A 100 17.83 11.39 -0.49
N SER A 101 18.47 11.66 -1.61
CA SER A 101 18.94 13.01 -1.95
C SER A 101 18.32 13.46 -3.25
N MET A 102 17.82 14.70 -3.29
CA MET A 102 17.34 15.36 -4.50
C MET A 102 17.75 16.84 -4.48
N TYR A 103 18.46 17.26 -5.51
CA TYR A 103 19.01 18.62 -5.61
C TYR A 103 19.81 19.06 -4.37
N GLY A 104 20.63 18.15 -3.81
CA GLY A 104 21.47 18.40 -2.64
C GLY A 104 20.72 18.39 -1.29
N ARG A 105 19.40 18.22 -1.28
CA ARG A 105 18.61 18.11 -0.05
C ARG A 105 18.36 16.65 0.28
N LYS A 106 18.63 16.27 1.52
CA LYS A 106 18.36 14.93 2.07
C LYS A 106 16.93 14.87 2.61
N TYR A 107 16.25 13.78 2.34
CA TYR A 107 14.92 13.50 2.88
C TYR A 107 14.71 11.99 3.03
N MET A 108 13.82 11.61 3.94
CA MET A 108 13.43 10.20 4.09
C MET A 108 12.31 9.86 3.11
N GLY A 109 12.38 8.69 2.51
CA GLY A 109 11.36 8.26 1.55
C GLY A 109 11.42 6.79 1.19
N ILE A 110 10.34 6.27 0.62
CA ILE A 110 10.23 4.86 0.22
C ILE A 110 11.16 4.59 -0.95
N SER A 111 12.05 3.60 -0.81
CA SER A 111 12.77 2.99 -1.92
C SER A 111 11.79 2.21 -2.80
N ARG A 112 11.91 2.39 -4.13
CA ARG A 112 11.15 1.58 -5.08
C ARG A 112 11.76 0.19 -5.15
N SER A 113 11.24 -0.72 -4.36
CA SER A 113 11.73 -2.08 -4.22
C SER A 113 10.57 -3.06 -4.28
N SER A 114 10.86 -4.30 -4.66
CA SER A 114 9.85 -5.35 -4.74
C SER A 114 10.41 -6.66 -4.21
N PHE A 115 9.54 -7.45 -3.59
CA PHE A 115 9.88 -8.69 -2.93
C PHE A 115 8.92 -9.79 -3.38
N LEU A 116 9.45 -10.85 -3.94
CA LEU A 116 8.69 -12.07 -4.21
C LEU A 116 8.80 -13.00 -3.00
N VAL A 117 7.67 -13.35 -2.43
CA VAL A 117 7.59 -14.25 -1.29
C VAL A 117 7.01 -15.58 -1.73
N GLY A 118 7.68 -16.67 -1.38
CA GLY A 118 7.26 -18.04 -1.67
C GLY A 118 6.17 -18.53 -0.72
N GLY A 119 5.46 -19.57 -1.12
CA GLY A 119 4.44 -20.22 -0.26
C GLY A 119 4.99 -20.78 1.06
N ASN A 120 6.29 -21.01 1.14
CA ASN A 120 7.00 -21.38 2.38
C ASN A 120 7.23 -20.18 3.33
N GLY A 121 6.76 -19.00 2.99
CA GLY A 121 6.92 -17.77 3.76
C GLY A 121 8.33 -17.19 3.70
N LYS A 122 9.17 -17.58 2.74
CA LYS A 122 10.52 -17.02 2.56
C LYS A 122 10.57 -16.09 1.37
N ILE A 123 11.34 -15.01 1.47
CA ILE A 123 11.64 -14.14 0.34
C ILE A 123 12.49 -14.93 -0.65
N GLN A 124 12.03 -15.04 -1.89
CA GLN A 124 12.68 -15.77 -2.97
C GLN A 124 13.54 -14.84 -3.82
N GLN A 125 13.10 -13.59 -4.02
CA GLN A 125 13.79 -12.60 -4.82
C GLN A 125 13.50 -11.19 -4.32
N VAL A 126 14.48 -10.31 -4.48
CA VAL A 126 14.39 -8.88 -4.16
C VAL A 126 14.84 -8.06 -5.37
N TRP A 127 14.07 -7.06 -5.73
CA TRP A 127 14.45 -6.03 -6.70
C TRP A 127 14.59 -4.70 -5.95
N GLU A 128 15.83 -4.28 -5.65
CA GLU A 128 16.10 -3.05 -4.89
C GLU A 128 15.98 -1.78 -5.74
N LYS A 129 16.23 -1.90 -7.05
CA LYS A 129 16.16 -0.82 -8.04
C LYS A 129 15.24 -1.25 -9.16
N VAL A 130 13.98 -0.93 -9.03
CA VAL A 130 12.95 -1.32 -10.01
C VAL A 130 12.93 -0.35 -11.18
N ASN A 131 13.06 -0.89 -12.40
CA ASN A 131 12.70 -0.17 -13.62
C ASN A 131 11.18 -0.24 -13.80
N THR A 132 10.50 0.90 -13.72
CA THR A 132 9.03 0.95 -13.74
C THR A 132 8.40 0.45 -15.03
N LYS A 133 9.13 0.47 -16.14
CA LYS A 133 8.64 0.05 -17.45
C LYS A 133 8.74 -1.47 -17.69
N THR A 134 9.72 -2.12 -17.07
CA THR A 134 10.00 -3.55 -17.30
C THR A 134 9.68 -4.43 -16.10
N HIS A 135 9.29 -3.83 -14.97
CA HIS A 135 9.17 -4.51 -13.68
C HIS A 135 8.29 -5.77 -13.72
N ALA A 136 7.11 -5.70 -14.33
CA ALA A 136 6.22 -6.86 -14.42
C ALA A 136 6.88 -8.00 -15.22
N GLY A 137 7.47 -7.68 -16.36
CA GLY A 137 8.22 -8.63 -17.18
C GLY A 137 9.44 -9.21 -16.47
N ASP A 138 10.21 -8.39 -15.72
CA ASP A 138 11.38 -8.85 -14.96
C ASP A 138 10.98 -9.86 -13.87
N VAL A 139 9.85 -9.64 -13.19
CA VAL A 139 9.29 -10.56 -12.20
C VAL A 139 8.83 -11.86 -12.86
N LEU A 140 8.09 -11.78 -13.97
CA LEU A 140 7.61 -12.96 -14.70
C LEU A 140 8.77 -13.77 -15.30
N ALA A 141 9.78 -13.12 -15.83
CA ALA A 141 10.98 -13.77 -16.33
C ALA A 141 11.70 -14.57 -15.23
N PHE A 142 11.84 -13.99 -14.04
CA PHE A 142 12.42 -14.70 -12.90
C PHE A 142 11.58 -15.94 -12.52
N ILE A 143 10.27 -15.79 -12.44
CA ILE A 143 9.35 -16.88 -12.05
C ILE A 143 9.37 -18.02 -13.05
N ASN A 144 9.48 -17.72 -14.35
CA ASN A 144 9.52 -18.68 -15.44
C ASN A 144 10.92 -19.31 -15.64
N GLY A 145 11.89 -19.02 -14.76
CA GLY A 145 13.24 -19.60 -14.81
C GLY A 145 14.18 -18.95 -15.82
N ALA A 146 13.79 -17.84 -16.42
CA ALA A 146 14.65 -17.06 -17.34
C ALA A 146 15.56 -16.05 -16.60
N GLY A 147 15.36 -15.88 -15.29
CA GLY A 147 16.13 -14.97 -14.44
C GLY A 147 17.27 -15.70 -13.75
N THR A 148 18.51 -15.29 -14.01
CA THR A 148 19.66 -15.66 -13.19
C THR A 148 19.48 -15.02 -11.81
N ALA A 149 19.42 -15.85 -10.78
CA ALA A 149 19.38 -15.39 -9.40
C ALA A 149 20.66 -14.57 -9.11
N THR A 150 20.54 -13.26 -9.04
CA THR A 150 21.56 -12.44 -8.40
C THR A 150 21.39 -12.63 -6.90
N PRO A 151 22.35 -13.24 -6.18
CA PRO A 151 22.24 -13.36 -4.74
C PRO A 151 22.21 -11.97 -4.13
N ALA A 152 21.21 -11.72 -3.29
CA ALA A 152 21.13 -10.50 -2.50
C ALA A 152 22.42 -10.33 -1.67
N PRO A 153 23.02 -9.13 -1.61
CA PRO A 153 24.08 -8.88 -0.65
C PRO A 153 23.48 -9.02 0.76
N THR A 154 24.01 -9.96 1.49
CA THR A 154 23.71 -10.19 2.90
C THR A 154 24.26 -9.04 3.72
N THR A 155 23.51 -7.96 3.84
CA THR A 155 23.78 -6.95 4.86
C THR A 155 22.98 -7.36 6.09
N ALA A 156 23.66 -7.94 7.04
CA ALA A 156 23.14 -8.27 8.34
C ALA A 156 22.61 -6.99 9.00
N ALA A 157 21.30 -6.76 8.91
CA ALA A 157 20.65 -5.77 9.75
C ALA A 157 20.59 -6.37 11.16
N LYS A 158 21.35 -5.77 12.08
CA LYS A 158 21.27 -5.99 13.52
C LYS A 158 19.80 -5.97 13.94
N GLN A 159 19.30 -7.12 14.36
CA GLN A 159 18.08 -7.23 15.13
C GLN A 159 18.33 -6.56 16.49
N SER A 160 17.78 -5.38 16.70
CA SER A 160 17.52 -4.89 18.04
C SER A 160 16.06 -5.16 18.35
N ALA A 161 15.86 -6.02 19.32
CA ALA A 161 14.58 -6.36 19.89
C ALA A 161 13.84 -5.09 20.36
N ALA A 162 12.58 -4.99 19.97
CA ALA A 162 11.59 -4.23 20.72
C ALA A 162 10.36 -5.13 20.88
N SER A 163 10.42 -6.00 21.87
CA SER A 163 9.23 -6.48 22.55
C SER A 163 8.70 -5.29 23.34
N THR A 164 7.43 -5.01 23.22
CA THR A 164 6.51 -4.34 24.13
C THR A 164 5.63 -3.37 23.36
N GLN A 165 4.50 -3.84 22.89
CA GLN A 165 3.27 -3.06 22.75
C GLN A 165 2.11 -3.96 22.26
N ALA A 166 1.76 -4.96 23.04
CA ALA A 166 0.54 -5.76 22.84
C ALA A 166 -0.52 -5.49 23.94
N ALA A 167 -0.58 -4.28 24.48
CA ALA A 167 -1.46 -4.00 25.62
C ALA A 167 -2.33 -2.74 25.53
N ALA A 168 -2.50 -2.10 24.37
CA ALA A 168 -3.23 -0.82 24.31
C ALA A 168 -4.50 -0.76 23.46
N VAL A 169 -4.99 -1.87 22.91
CA VAL A 169 -6.17 -1.84 22.00
C VAL A 169 -7.47 -2.34 22.66
N LYS A 170 -7.50 -2.66 23.94
CA LYS A 170 -8.72 -3.16 24.62
C LYS A 170 -9.53 -2.13 25.43
N LYS A 171 -9.28 -0.82 25.31
CA LYS A 171 -9.98 0.18 26.15
C LYS A 171 -10.63 1.36 25.40
N ALA A 172 -11.08 1.18 24.17
CA ALA A 172 -11.76 2.24 23.42
C ALA A 172 -13.08 1.81 22.76
N LEU A 173 -13.84 0.93 23.38
CA LEU A 173 -15.21 0.59 22.96
C LEU A 173 -16.16 0.70 24.12
N SER A 174 -16.28 1.93 24.65
CA SER A 174 -17.37 2.30 25.56
C SER A 174 -17.47 3.83 25.60
N VAL A 175 -18.03 4.44 24.57
CA VAL A 175 -18.48 5.84 24.64
C VAL A 175 -19.91 5.93 24.13
N LYS A 176 -20.75 6.21 25.12
CA LYS A 176 -22.14 6.69 25.14
C LYS A 176 -22.56 7.45 23.86
N LYS A 177 -23.72 7.03 23.35
CA LYS A 177 -24.63 7.76 22.44
C LYS A 177 -25.00 9.13 23.02
N PRO A 178 -24.80 10.25 22.36
CA PRO A 178 -25.41 11.51 22.78
C PRO A 178 -26.79 11.66 22.17
N ALA A 179 -27.72 12.11 23.03
CA ALA A 179 -29.12 12.37 22.75
C ALA A 179 -29.30 13.52 21.71
N MET A 180 -30.22 13.30 20.78
CA MET A 180 -30.74 14.33 19.88
C MET A 180 -31.43 15.44 20.68
N LYS A 181 -30.89 16.67 20.63
CA LYS A 181 -31.62 17.89 20.98
C LYS A 181 -32.26 18.49 19.73
N LYS A 182 -33.58 18.54 19.73
CA LYS A 182 -34.42 19.25 18.76
C LYS A 182 -34.04 20.73 18.69
N ALA A 183 -33.81 21.25 17.51
CA ALA A 183 -33.75 22.68 17.26
C ALA A 183 -35.14 23.23 16.91
N PRO A 184 -35.49 24.44 17.39
CA PRO A 184 -36.81 25.02 17.17
C PRO A 184 -36.91 25.68 15.77
N ALA A 185 -38.09 25.52 15.17
CA ALA A 185 -38.52 26.16 13.96
C ALA A 185 -38.49 27.70 14.06
N LYS A 186 -37.92 28.39 13.11
CA LYS A 186 -38.10 29.83 12.89
C LYS A 186 -38.99 30.09 11.69
N LYS A 187 -40.08 30.82 12.01
CA LYS A 187 -41.19 31.25 11.18
C LYS A 187 -40.75 32.04 9.95
N ALA A 188 -41.50 31.78 8.87
CA ALA A 188 -41.60 32.61 7.68
C ALA A 188 -42.00 34.05 8.03
N ALA A 189 -41.40 35.01 7.37
CA ALA A 189 -41.92 36.36 7.25
C ALA A 189 -41.94 36.75 5.77
N THR A 190 -43.13 36.71 5.24
CA THR A 190 -43.59 37.33 3.98
C THR A 190 -43.36 38.83 4.05
N LYS A 191 -42.77 39.44 3.03
CA LYS A 191 -43.01 40.84 2.71
C LYS A 191 -43.18 41.02 1.21
N LYS A 192 -44.42 41.36 0.93
CA LYS A 192 -45.04 41.88 -0.28
C LYS A 192 -44.54 43.29 -0.57
N THR A 193 -44.73 43.69 -1.83
CA THR A 193 -44.91 45.08 -2.29
C THR A 193 -43.73 45.61 -3.11
N THR A 194 -43.81 46.27 -4.21
CA THR A 194 -44.87 46.79 -5.06
C THR A 194 -44.18 47.35 -6.32
N LYS A 195 -44.83 47.18 -7.44
CA LYS A 195 -44.77 47.84 -8.74
C LYS A 195 -44.61 49.37 -8.66
N LYS A 196 -43.72 49.97 -9.47
CA LYS A 196 -44.00 51.19 -10.30
C LYS A 196 -42.77 51.58 -11.11
N GLN A 197 -42.95 51.72 -12.23
CA GLN A 197 -42.85 52.52 -13.46
C GLN A 197 -41.63 52.15 -14.29
#